data_5fc915b753a34977752caece98fffe7a
#
_entry.id   5fc915b753a34977752caece98fffe7a
#
_cell.length_a   1.000
_cell.length_b   1.000
_cell.length_c   1.000
_cell.angle_alpha   90.00
_cell.angle_beta   90.00
_cell.angle_gamma   90.00
#
_symmetry.space_group_name_H-M   'P 1'
#
loop_
_entity.id
_entity.type
_entity.pdbx_description
1 polymer ?
#
loop_
_entity_poly.entity_id
_entity_poly.type
_entity_poly.pdbx_seq_one_letter_code
_entity_poly.pdbx_strand_id
1 'polypeptide(L)'
;LNGSFTQNAITNIRKYDEKTGVSTTMPENINGNWNVFGMFGINTALKNNKKFTIGSFTNASYSNQVGYITDKELMDAQKNTFTTLSLGERLNGTYRNDWLEVGINGSLNYTFEKDKLNPKNNQEPYNFSYGGNLQFYTPWNMTISTNMTNQARRGYSDPSMNRNELIWNAQIAQSFLKGALSISFEWNDILGEQSNITRSSTPSGNSIYTYNGVNSYGMVRAIYRFNIFGSKEAREMMQRRGMGGMGGGPMGRGMGRGPGMGGRRF
;
A
#
# COMPACT_ATOMS: atom_id res chain seq x y z
N LEU A 1 -19.08 0.82 -5.64
CA LEU A 1 -19.40 -0.29 -4.76
C LEU A 1 -19.07 -1.61 -5.47
N ASN A 2 -18.39 -2.51 -4.80
CA ASN A 2 -18.06 -3.84 -5.29
C ASN A 2 -18.28 -4.86 -4.17
N GLY A 3 -18.72 -6.08 -4.53
CA GLY A 3 -18.88 -7.18 -3.59
C GLY A 3 -18.41 -8.47 -4.24
N SER A 4 -17.82 -9.36 -3.46
CA SER A 4 -17.51 -10.72 -3.90
C SER A 4 -17.96 -11.73 -2.85
N PHE A 5 -18.37 -12.88 -3.35
CA PHE A 5 -18.76 -14.02 -2.54
C PHE A 5 -18.11 -15.27 -3.13
N THR A 6 -17.48 -16.07 -2.27
CA THR A 6 -16.77 -17.28 -2.69
C THR A 6 -17.45 -18.49 -2.07
N GLN A 7 -17.93 -19.39 -2.93
CA GLN A 7 -18.44 -20.70 -2.53
C GLN A 7 -17.38 -21.77 -2.78
N ASN A 8 -17.37 -22.80 -1.95
CA ASN A 8 -16.48 -23.95 -2.06
C ASN A 8 -15.00 -23.55 -2.20
N ALA A 9 -14.58 -22.53 -1.43
CA ALA A 9 -13.19 -22.16 -1.35
C ALA A 9 -12.38 -23.34 -0.79
N ILE A 10 -11.25 -23.65 -1.43
CA ILE A 10 -10.35 -24.70 -0.95
C ILE A 10 -9.46 -24.08 0.14
N THR A 11 -9.49 -24.67 1.32
CA THR A 11 -8.59 -24.35 2.42
C THR A 11 -7.90 -25.61 2.93
N ASN A 12 -6.71 -25.43 3.49
CA ASN A 12 -6.00 -26.57 4.09
C ASN A 12 -6.40 -26.69 5.56
N ILE A 13 -6.80 -27.89 5.95
CA ILE A 13 -6.97 -28.27 7.36
C ILE A 13 -5.78 -29.12 7.80
N ARG A 14 -5.36 -28.92 9.04
CA ARG A 14 -4.31 -29.71 9.66
C ARG A 14 -4.95 -30.57 10.77
N LYS A 15 -4.82 -31.88 10.64
CA LYS A 15 -5.22 -32.86 11.66
C LYS A 15 -3.97 -33.43 12.30
N TYR A 16 -3.98 -33.56 13.60
CA TYR A 16 -2.90 -34.17 14.36
C TYR A 16 -3.40 -35.48 14.97
N ASP A 17 -2.66 -36.56 14.76
CA ASP A 17 -2.93 -37.85 15.37
C ASP A 17 -2.00 -38.06 16.57
N GLU A 18 -2.56 -38.07 17.76
CA GLU A 18 -1.83 -38.25 19.03
C GLU A 18 -1.12 -39.61 19.13
N LYS A 19 -1.73 -40.66 18.57
CA LYS A 19 -1.21 -42.04 18.71
C LYS A 19 0.06 -42.21 17.86
N THR A 20 0.09 -41.60 16.72
CA THR A 20 1.21 -41.72 15.78
C THR A 20 2.15 -40.52 15.79
N GLY A 21 1.76 -39.40 16.42
CA GLY A 21 2.50 -38.14 16.38
C GLY A 21 2.51 -37.48 14.99
N VAL A 22 1.72 -37.97 14.06
CA VAL A 22 1.71 -37.53 12.67
C VAL A 22 0.75 -36.35 12.47
N SER A 23 1.22 -35.31 11.78
CA SER A 23 0.43 -34.17 11.34
C SER A 23 0.09 -34.31 9.87
N THR A 24 -1.18 -34.45 9.54
CA THR A 24 -1.66 -34.54 8.14
C THR A 24 -2.32 -33.23 7.74
N THR A 25 -1.91 -32.68 6.61
CA THR A 25 -2.54 -31.50 6.00
C THR A 25 -3.31 -31.95 4.75
N MET A 26 -4.60 -31.66 4.70
CA MET A 26 -5.46 -32.00 3.58
C MET A 26 -6.30 -30.81 3.13
N PRO A 27 -6.62 -30.69 1.83
CA PRO A 27 -7.55 -29.68 1.35
C PRO A 27 -8.99 -30.00 1.76
N GLU A 28 -9.74 -28.98 2.10
CA GLU A 28 -11.17 -29.07 2.38
C GLU A 28 -11.92 -27.87 1.81
N ASN A 29 -13.16 -28.09 1.39
CA ASN A 29 -14.02 -27.01 0.89
C ASN A 29 -14.66 -26.26 2.05
N ILE A 30 -14.61 -24.93 1.98
CA ILE A 30 -15.17 -24.05 2.99
C ILE A 30 -16.05 -22.99 2.35
N ASN A 31 -17.17 -22.68 3.00
CA ASN A 31 -18.11 -21.64 2.58
C ASN A 31 -18.21 -20.53 3.62
N GLY A 32 -18.57 -19.34 3.16
CA GLY A 32 -18.80 -18.18 4.02
C GLY A 32 -17.80 -17.04 3.82
N ASN A 33 -16.90 -17.15 2.84
CA ASN A 33 -16.00 -16.06 2.47
C ASN A 33 -16.72 -15.04 1.60
N TRP A 34 -16.80 -13.80 2.05
CA TRP A 34 -17.36 -12.70 1.28
C TRP A 34 -16.75 -11.37 1.70
N ASN A 35 -16.78 -10.42 0.80
CA ASN A 35 -16.37 -9.06 1.08
C ASN A 35 -17.23 -8.06 0.32
N VAL A 36 -17.37 -6.88 0.92
CA VAL A 36 -17.96 -5.70 0.29
C VAL A 36 -16.98 -4.55 0.43
N PHE A 37 -16.83 -3.79 -0.64
CA PHE A 37 -15.96 -2.64 -0.70
C PHE A 37 -16.70 -1.48 -1.37
N GLY A 38 -16.64 -0.32 -0.74
CA GLY A 38 -17.16 0.94 -1.27
C GLY A 38 -16.08 2.01 -1.24
N MET A 39 -16.09 2.88 -2.24
CA MET A 39 -15.25 4.06 -2.28
C MET A 39 -15.98 5.23 -2.88
N PHE A 40 -15.63 6.41 -2.40
CA PHE A 40 -16.10 7.68 -2.91
C PHE A 40 -14.94 8.67 -2.91
N GLY A 41 -14.81 9.45 -3.96
CA GLY A 41 -13.75 10.44 -4.05
C GLY A 41 -14.20 11.68 -4.80
N ILE A 42 -13.75 12.82 -4.30
CA ILE A 42 -13.91 14.13 -4.92
C ILE A 42 -12.51 14.72 -5.09
N ASN A 43 -12.24 15.22 -6.29
CA ASN A 43 -11.06 16.03 -6.56
C ASN A 43 -11.50 17.23 -7.40
N THR A 44 -11.31 18.41 -6.89
CA THR A 44 -11.79 19.64 -7.52
C THR A 44 -10.78 20.77 -7.40
N ALA A 45 -10.72 21.61 -8.44
CA ALA A 45 -10.02 22.88 -8.37
C ALA A 45 -10.92 23.94 -7.76
N LEU A 46 -10.36 24.86 -6.98
CA LEU A 46 -11.12 25.99 -6.45
C LEU A 46 -11.64 26.87 -7.60
N LYS A 47 -12.94 27.17 -7.55
CA LYS A 47 -13.69 27.81 -8.62
C LYS A 47 -13.05 29.12 -9.14
N ASN A 48 -12.46 29.89 -8.25
CA ASN A 48 -11.86 31.18 -8.57
C ASN A 48 -10.32 31.11 -8.78
N ASN A 49 -9.72 29.99 -8.51
CA ASN A 49 -8.27 29.82 -8.65
C ASN A 49 -7.92 28.36 -8.95
N LYS A 50 -7.76 28.06 -10.24
CA LYS A 50 -7.38 26.71 -10.73
C LYS A 50 -6.00 26.23 -10.27
N LYS A 51 -5.21 27.12 -9.62
CA LYS A 51 -3.92 26.75 -9.04
C LYS A 51 -4.06 25.94 -7.75
N PHE A 52 -5.22 25.97 -7.12
CA PHE A 52 -5.51 25.19 -5.91
C PHE A 52 -6.44 24.03 -6.25
N THR A 53 -6.04 22.84 -5.86
CA THR A 53 -6.88 21.63 -5.91
C THR A 53 -7.04 21.05 -4.52
N ILE A 54 -8.22 20.51 -4.24
CA ILE A 54 -8.53 19.83 -3.01
C ILE A 54 -9.14 18.47 -3.37
N GLY A 55 -8.69 17.43 -2.71
CA GLY A 55 -9.21 16.09 -2.88
C GLY A 55 -9.56 15.44 -1.54
N SER A 56 -10.63 14.67 -1.54
CA SER A 56 -11.04 13.77 -0.47
C SER A 56 -11.34 12.41 -1.08
N PHE A 57 -10.91 11.38 -0.41
CA PHE A 57 -11.14 10.00 -0.82
C PHE A 57 -11.48 9.15 0.39
N THR A 58 -12.73 8.70 0.44
CA THR A 58 -13.28 7.84 1.49
C THR A 58 -13.40 6.42 0.97
N ASN A 59 -13.02 5.45 1.76
CA ASN A 59 -13.27 4.04 1.47
C ASN A 59 -13.76 3.30 2.70
N ALA A 60 -14.62 2.31 2.46
CA ALA A 60 -15.08 1.38 3.49
C ALA A 60 -15.05 -0.05 2.93
N SER A 61 -14.56 -0.98 3.71
CA SER A 61 -14.59 -2.39 3.35
C SER A 61 -15.01 -3.24 4.54
N TYR A 62 -15.80 -4.26 4.26
CA TYR A 62 -16.12 -5.30 5.22
C TYR A 62 -15.81 -6.66 4.60
N SER A 63 -15.07 -7.48 5.32
CA SER A 63 -14.77 -8.84 4.90
C SER A 63 -15.11 -9.84 5.99
N ASN A 64 -15.66 -10.97 5.56
CA ASN A 64 -15.88 -12.14 6.37
C ASN A 64 -15.05 -13.28 5.80
N GLN A 65 -14.07 -13.73 6.56
CA GLN A 65 -13.18 -14.81 6.19
C GLN A 65 -13.44 -16.01 7.08
N VAL A 66 -13.51 -17.18 6.49
CA VAL A 66 -13.72 -18.43 7.20
C VAL A 66 -12.55 -19.36 6.92
N GLY A 67 -12.04 -19.98 7.95
CA GLY A 67 -10.91 -20.89 7.88
C GLY A 67 -10.96 -21.92 9.01
N TYR A 68 -9.93 -22.74 9.11
CA TYR A 68 -9.77 -23.69 10.20
C TYR A 68 -8.60 -23.31 11.08
N ILE A 69 -8.80 -23.46 12.39
CA ILE A 69 -7.79 -23.38 13.44
C ILE A 69 -7.61 -24.78 14.02
N THR A 70 -6.38 -25.21 14.23
CA THR A 70 -6.12 -26.42 14.99
C THR A 70 -5.94 -26.04 16.43
N ASP A 71 -6.91 -26.41 17.28
CA ASP A 71 -6.78 -26.27 18.72
C ASP A 71 -5.75 -27.27 19.24
N LYS A 72 -4.78 -26.79 20.02
CA LYS A 72 -3.75 -27.64 20.59
C LYS A 72 -4.28 -28.57 21.68
N GLU A 73 -5.39 -28.21 22.33
CA GLU A 73 -5.98 -28.98 23.41
C GLU A 73 -6.98 -30.04 22.88
N LEU A 74 -7.72 -29.70 21.82
CA LEU A 74 -8.73 -30.58 21.23
C LEU A 74 -8.20 -31.40 20.05
N MET A 75 -7.00 -31.08 19.55
CA MET A 75 -6.32 -31.73 18.42
C MET A 75 -7.17 -31.87 17.15
N ASP A 76 -8.28 -31.20 17.08
CA ASP A 76 -9.21 -31.22 15.96
C ASP A 76 -9.29 -29.82 15.31
N ALA A 77 -9.56 -29.81 14.01
CA ALA A 77 -9.67 -28.57 13.25
C ALA A 77 -11.05 -27.94 13.49
N GLN A 78 -11.06 -26.78 14.13
CA GLN A 78 -12.30 -26.01 14.38
C GLN A 78 -12.47 -24.91 13.33
N LYS A 79 -13.69 -24.78 12.82
CA LYS A 79 -14.07 -23.73 11.88
C LYS A 79 -14.09 -22.39 12.61
N ASN A 80 -13.25 -21.46 12.17
CA ASN A 80 -13.17 -20.11 12.70
C ASN A 80 -13.66 -19.07 11.67
N THR A 81 -14.21 -17.98 12.18
CA THR A 81 -14.63 -16.83 11.39
C THR A 81 -13.88 -15.60 11.86
N PHE A 82 -13.24 -14.92 10.92
CA PHE A 82 -12.52 -13.68 11.13
C PHE A 82 -13.18 -12.57 10.31
N THR A 83 -13.63 -11.52 10.97
CA THR A 83 -14.27 -10.38 10.33
C THR A 83 -13.40 -9.13 10.44
N THR A 84 -13.34 -8.37 9.37
CA THR A 84 -12.61 -7.12 9.32
C THR A 84 -13.48 -6.02 8.72
N LEU A 85 -13.70 -4.95 9.47
CA LEU A 85 -14.24 -3.68 8.97
C LEU A 85 -13.10 -2.68 8.88
N SER A 86 -12.86 -2.11 7.71
CA SER A 86 -11.88 -1.04 7.52
C SER A 86 -12.55 0.21 6.98
N LEU A 87 -12.25 1.35 7.61
CA LEU A 87 -12.73 2.67 7.24
C LEU A 87 -11.52 3.55 6.95
N GLY A 88 -11.44 4.11 5.76
CA GLY A 88 -10.32 4.94 5.34
C GLY A 88 -10.77 6.28 4.82
N GLU A 89 -10.03 7.33 5.19
CA GLU A 89 -10.18 8.67 4.66
C GLU A 89 -8.80 9.20 4.25
N ARG A 90 -8.76 9.88 3.11
CA ARG A 90 -7.58 10.58 2.62
C ARG A 90 -7.96 11.97 2.15
N LEU A 91 -7.24 12.96 2.64
CA LEU A 91 -7.38 14.35 2.26
C LEU A 91 -6.08 14.81 1.60
N ASN A 92 -6.21 15.61 0.56
CA ASN A 92 -5.06 16.26 -0.07
C ASN A 92 -5.43 17.67 -0.52
N GLY A 93 -4.45 18.55 -0.45
CA GLY A 93 -4.51 19.90 -0.98
C GLY A 93 -3.24 20.18 -1.78
N THR A 94 -3.35 20.77 -2.96
CA THR A 94 -2.20 21.10 -3.78
C THR A 94 -2.34 22.53 -4.31
N TYR A 95 -1.28 23.29 -4.19
CA TYR A 95 -1.08 24.55 -4.89
C TYR A 95 -0.03 24.36 -5.98
N ARG A 96 -0.32 24.81 -7.19
CA ARG A 96 0.62 24.70 -8.32
C ARG A 96 0.59 25.97 -9.16
N ASN A 97 1.79 26.45 -9.47
CA ASN A 97 2.03 27.46 -10.49
C ASN A 97 3.16 27.01 -11.43
N ASP A 98 3.70 27.92 -12.24
CA ASP A 98 4.68 27.60 -13.28
C ASP A 98 6.04 27.15 -12.71
N TRP A 99 6.40 27.57 -11.52
CA TRP A 99 7.71 27.31 -10.91
C TRP A 99 7.65 26.58 -9.55
N LEU A 100 6.47 26.47 -8.94
CA LEU A 100 6.29 25.89 -7.62
C LEU A 100 5.06 24.99 -7.55
N GLU A 101 5.23 23.81 -6.95
CA GLU A 101 4.12 22.97 -6.49
C GLU A 101 4.31 22.69 -5.01
N VAL A 102 3.27 22.92 -4.22
CA VAL A 102 3.20 22.59 -2.79
C VAL A 102 1.99 21.72 -2.57
N GLY A 103 2.20 20.56 -1.97
CA GLY A 103 1.13 19.64 -1.59
C GLY A 103 1.13 19.38 -0.09
N ILE A 104 -0.05 19.20 0.46
CA ILE A 104 -0.26 18.68 1.81
C ILE A 104 -1.20 17.48 1.70
N ASN A 105 -0.98 16.49 2.52
CA ASN A 105 -1.82 15.30 2.55
C ASN A 105 -1.97 14.75 3.97
N GLY A 106 -3.10 14.12 4.21
CA GLY A 106 -3.37 13.38 5.43
C GLY A 106 -4.19 12.14 5.12
N SER A 107 -4.00 11.09 5.89
CA SER A 107 -4.85 9.91 5.81
C SER A 107 -5.08 9.30 7.19
N LEU A 108 -6.23 8.69 7.35
CA LEU A 108 -6.60 7.88 8.50
C LEU A 108 -7.20 6.58 7.99
N ASN A 109 -6.77 5.47 8.54
CA ASN A 109 -7.38 4.17 8.29
C ASN A 109 -7.64 3.50 9.64
N TYR A 110 -8.89 3.25 9.95
CA TYR A 110 -9.34 2.57 11.16
C TYR A 110 -9.82 1.17 10.80
N THR A 111 -9.40 0.17 11.57
CA THR A 111 -9.71 -1.23 11.29
C THR A 111 -10.27 -1.88 12.55
N PHE A 112 -11.40 -2.59 12.41
CA PHE A 112 -11.98 -3.41 13.45
C PHE A 112 -11.79 -4.88 13.07
N GLU A 113 -11.09 -5.63 13.88
CA GLU A 113 -10.81 -7.04 13.66
C GLU A 113 -11.46 -7.87 14.77
N LYS A 114 -12.24 -8.88 14.37
CA LYS A 114 -12.89 -9.81 15.31
C LYS A 114 -12.60 -11.25 14.89
N ASP A 115 -12.04 -11.99 15.81
CA ASP A 115 -11.83 -13.43 15.76
C ASP A 115 -12.85 -14.12 16.63
N LYS A 116 -13.70 -14.96 16.05
CA LYS A 116 -14.83 -15.57 16.75
C LYS A 116 -14.38 -16.60 17.80
N LEU A 117 -13.41 -17.42 17.46
CA LEU A 117 -12.91 -18.45 18.37
C LEU A 117 -11.87 -17.92 19.35
N ASN A 118 -11.14 -16.88 18.95
CA ASN A 118 -10.04 -16.35 19.75
C ASN A 118 -10.21 -14.84 20.00
N PRO A 119 -11.14 -14.43 20.91
CA PRO A 119 -11.42 -13.02 21.15
C PRO A 119 -10.21 -12.21 21.64
N LYS A 120 -9.16 -12.87 22.15
CA LYS A 120 -7.89 -12.22 22.52
C LYS A 120 -7.16 -11.63 21.31
N ASN A 121 -7.47 -12.10 20.10
CA ASN A 121 -6.95 -11.57 18.84
C ASN A 121 -7.72 -10.34 18.34
N ASN A 122 -8.85 -10.00 18.97
CA ASN A 122 -9.62 -8.83 18.61
C ASN A 122 -8.80 -7.58 18.84
N GLN A 123 -8.82 -6.69 17.87
CA GLN A 123 -8.11 -5.42 17.98
C GLN A 123 -8.74 -4.36 17.07
N GLU A 124 -8.44 -3.13 17.39
CA GLU A 124 -8.93 -1.94 16.69
C GLU A 124 -7.77 -1.02 16.30
N PRO A 125 -6.87 -1.50 15.42
CA PRO A 125 -5.75 -0.69 15.02
C PRO A 125 -6.19 0.48 14.12
N TYR A 126 -5.49 1.59 14.26
CA TYR A 126 -5.60 2.71 13.34
C TYR A 126 -4.23 3.20 12.91
N ASN A 127 -4.17 3.52 11.62
CA ASN A 127 -2.99 4.09 11.00
C ASN A 127 -3.35 5.48 10.52
N PHE A 128 -2.55 6.47 10.85
CA PHE A 128 -2.71 7.81 10.33
C PHE A 128 -1.39 8.31 9.77
N SER A 129 -1.49 9.11 8.73
CA SER A 129 -0.34 9.79 8.17
C SER A 129 -0.68 11.24 7.86
N TYR A 130 0.33 12.08 7.94
CA TYR A 130 0.27 13.45 7.46
C TYR A 130 1.62 13.86 6.91
N GLY A 131 1.59 14.72 5.91
CA GLY A 131 2.82 15.12 5.26
C GLY A 131 2.60 16.20 4.22
N GLY A 132 3.70 16.52 3.54
CA GLY A 132 3.69 17.47 2.46
C GLY A 132 4.79 17.19 1.45
N ASN A 133 4.61 17.76 0.29
CA ASN A 133 5.59 17.76 -0.78
C ASN A 133 5.83 19.17 -1.30
N LEU A 134 7.05 19.40 -1.73
CA LEU A 134 7.48 20.64 -2.34
C LEU A 134 8.23 20.31 -3.62
N GLN A 135 7.91 21.02 -4.71
CA GLN A 135 8.59 20.85 -5.98
C GLN A 135 8.83 22.20 -6.64
N PHE A 136 10.09 22.46 -6.97
CA PHE A 136 10.54 23.65 -7.68
C PHE A 136 10.92 23.31 -9.11
N TYR A 137 10.45 24.11 -10.05
CA TYR A 137 10.78 24.04 -11.46
C TYR A 137 11.61 25.26 -11.83
N THR A 138 12.84 25.04 -12.30
CA THR A 138 13.72 26.12 -12.67
C THR A 138 13.62 26.42 -14.17
N PRO A 139 13.97 27.65 -14.61
CA PRO A 139 13.95 28.02 -16.02
C PRO A 139 14.91 27.20 -16.91
N TRP A 140 15.96 26.62 -16.31
CA TRP A 140 16.95 25.78 -16.99
C TRP A 140 16.63 24.28 -16.95
N ASN A 141 15.35 23.92 -16.79
CA ASN A 141 14.84 22.55 -16.79
C ASN A 141 15.40 21.66 -15.67
N MET A 142 15.75 22.24 -14.54
CA MET A 142 16.02 21.49 -13.31
C MET A 142 14.77 21.45 -12.45
N THR A 143 14.53 20.30 -11.82
CA THR A 143 13.46 20.10 -10.86
C THR A 143 14.08 19.68 -9.53
N ILE A 144 13.72 20.37 -8.46
CA ILE A 144 14.08 20.00 -7.09
C ILE A 144 12.79 19.61 -6.38
N SER A 145 12.73 18.42 -5.83
CA SER A 145 11.56 17.94 -5.12
C SER A 145 11.95 17.34 -3.79
N THR A 146 11.06 17.51 -2.81
CA THR A 146 11.19 16.86 -1.51
C THR A 146 9.80 16.53 -0.98
N ASN A 147 9.70 15.43 -0.27
CA ASN A 147 8.49 15.06 0.45
C ASN A 147 8.84 14.52 1.83
N MET A 148 8.02 14.88 2.80
CA MET A 148 8.12 14.44 4.17
C MET A 148 6.76 13.95 4.63
N THR A 149 6.72 12.74 5.20
CA THR A 149 5.48 12.12 5.67
C THR A 149 5.72 11.45 7.01
N ASN A 150 4.96 11.83 8.01
CA ASN A 150 4.88 11.10 9.27
C ASN A 150 3.82 10.01 9.12
N GLN A 151 4.19 8.77 9.43
CA GLN A 151 3.30 7.62 9.47
C GLN A 151 3.24 7.10 10.89
N ALA A 152 2.04 6.98 11.44
CA ALA A 152 1.84 6.51 12.79
C ALA A 152 0.86 5.34 12.82
N ARG A 153 1.20 4.34 13.59
CA ARG A 153 0.41 3.13 13.82
C ARG A 153 0.10 2.99 15.30
N ARG A 154 -1.15 2.69 15.63
CA ARG A 154 -1.63 2.57 17.01
C ARG A 154 -2.69 1.48 17.12
N GLY A 155 -2.93 1.01 18.35
CA GLY A 155 -3.99 0.07 18.64
C GLY A 155 -3.69 -1.37 18.25
N TYR A 156 -2.47 -1.68 17.87
CA TYR A 156 -2.03 -3.05 17.64
C TYR A 156 -1.73 -3.74 18.96
N SER A 157 -2.11 -5.01 19.08
CA SER A 157 -1.82 -5.85 20.26
C SER A 157 -0.31 -6.08 20.44
N ASP A 158 0.45 -6.13 19.34
CA ASP A 158 1.90 -6.20 19.41
C ASP A 158 2.50 -4.79 19.49
N PRO A 159 3.26 -4.47 20.57
CA PRO A 159 3.85 -3.15 20.76
C PRO A 159 4.82 -2.74 19.64
N SER A 160 5.48 -3.70 18.98
CA SER A 160 6.43 -3.44 17.90
C SER A 160 5.78 -2.81 16.67
N MET A 161 4.46 -3.00 16.52
CA MET A 161 3.66 -2.41 15.46
C MET A 161 3.25 -0.96 15.74
N ASN A 162 3.22 -0.54 17.03
CA ASN A 162 2.77 0.79 17.44
C ASN A 162 3.93 1.80 17.33
N ARG A 163 4.15 2.34 16.14
CA ARG A 163 5.31 3.16 15.78
C ARG A 163 4.94 4.49 15.15
N ASN A 164 5.87 5.43 15.23
CA ASN A 164 5.93 6.62 14.38
C ASN A 164 7.14 6.50 13.48
N GLU A 165 6.98 6.89 12.22
CA GLU A 165 8.04 6.86 11.22
C GLU A 165 7.96 8.17 10.42
N LEU A 166 9.01 9.01 10.53
CA LEU A 166 9.14 10.22 9.75
C LEU A 166 9.99 9.94 8.52
N ILE A 167 9.34 9.73 7.39
CA ILE A 167 10.00 9.41 6.13
C ILE A 167 10.23 10.70 5.36
N TRP A 168 11.49 10.99 5.06
CA TRP A 168 11.90 12.15 4.28
C TRP A 168 12.67 11.73 3.04
N ASN A 169 12.18 12.16 1.87
CA ASN A 169 12.82 11.91 0.58
C ASN A 169 13.12 13.23 -0.12
N ALA A 170 14.21 13.27 -0.88
CA ALA A 170 14.58 14.40 -1.71
C ALA A 170 15.10 13.94 -3.07
N GLN A 171 14.85 14.76 -4.09
CA GLN A 171 15.30 14.48 -5.45
C GLN A 171 15.71 15.78 -6.15
N ILE A 172 16.78 15.69 -6.93
CA ILE A 172 17.17 16.70 -7.90
C ILE A 172 17.23 16.04 -9.27
N ALA A 173 16.55 16.61 -10.26
CA ALA A 173 16.54 16.11 -11.63
C ALA A 173 16.87 17.23 -12.62
N GLN A 174 17.74 16.95 -13.57
CA GLN A 174 18.12 17.87 -14.64
C GLN A 174 17.83 17.25 -16.00
N SER A 175 17.13 18.00 -16.84
CA SER A 175 16.86 17.60 -18.22
C SER A 175 17.84 18.28 -19.18
N PHE A 176 18.40 17.50 -20.09
CA PHE A 176 19.35 17.89 -21.13
C PHE A 176 18.81 17.52 -22.51
N LEU A 177 19.44 18.01 -23.55
CA LEU A 177 19.16 17.65 -24.95
C LEU A 177 17.67 17.85 -25.30
N LYS A 178 17.08 18.99 -24.91
CA LYS A 178 15.66 19.29 -25.12
C LYS A 178 14.71 18.20 -24.52
N GLY A 179 15.11 17.61 -23.39
CA GLY A 179 14.33 16.59 -22.70
C GLY A 179 14.60 15.14 -23.14
N ALA A 180 15.52 14.93 -24.08
CA ALA A 180 15.91 13.58 -24.49
C ALA A 180 16.72 12.84 -23.41
N LEU A 181 17.56 13.54 -22.64
CA LEU A 181 18.32 12.99 -21.53
C LEU A 181 17.84 13.61 -20.22
N SER A 182 17.53 12.80 -19.23
CA SER A 182 17.23 13.23 -17.86
C SER A 182 18.16 12.50 -16.90
N ILE A 183 18.83 13.25 -16.04
CA ILE A 183 19.66 12.72 -14.98
C ILE A 183 19.03 13.16 -13.66
N SER A 184 18.85 12.24 -12.74
CA SER A 184 18.33 12.53 -11.39
C SER A 184 19.17 11.85 -10.32
N PHE A 185 19.30 12.55 -9.20
CA PHE A 185 19.75 11.99 -7.93
C PHE A 185 18.58 11.99 -6.96
N GLU A 186 18.32 10.87 -6.36
CA GLU A 186 17.22 10.64 -5.42
C GLU A 186 17.79 10.05 -4.13
N TRP A 187 17.39 10.61 -2.99
CA TRP A 187 17.68 10.06 -1.69
C TRP A 187 16.37 9.67 -1.02
N ASN A 188 16.24 8.40 -0.75
CA ASN A 188 15.06 7.82 -0.10
C ASN A 188 15.33 7.63 1.39
N ASP A 189 14.34 7.96 2.21
CA ASP A 189 14.35 7.84 3.66
C ASP A 189 15.65 8.39 4.28
N ILE A 190 15.85 9.70 4.14
CA ILE A 190 17.07 10.41 4.60
C ILE A 190 17.34 10.18 6.10
N LEU A 191 16.26 10.04 6.88
CA LEU A 191 16.34 9.83 8.33
C LEU A 191 16.51 8.35 8.72
N GLY A 192 16.25 7.41 7.81
CA GLY A 192 16.37 5.98 8.05
C GLY A 192 15.32 5.42 9.02
N GLU A 193 14.18 6.08 9.15
CA GLU A 193 13.14 5.72 10.13
C GLU A 193 12.10 4.74 9.61
N GLN A 194 12.10 4.42 8.32
CA GLN A 194 11.17 3.47 7.74
C GLN A 194 11.36 2.08 8.33
N SER A 195 10.29 1.49 8.87
CA SER A 195 10.32 0.13 9.39
C SER A 195 9.99 -0.90 8.32
N ASN A 196 10.59 -2.08 8.46
CA ASN A 196 10.36 -3.23 7.60
C ASN A 196 9.52 -4.29 8.33
N ILE A 197 8.42 -3.86 8.96
CA ILE A 197 7.52 -4.74 9.71
C ILE A 197 6.12 -4.73 9.09
N THR A 198 5.58 -5.91 8.84
CA THR A 198 4.23 -6.10 8.33
C THR A 198 3.48 -7.13 9.13
N ARG A 199 2.15 -7.04 9.14
CA ARG A 199 1.27 -7.97 9.80
C ARG A 199 0.23 -8.53 8.83
N SER A 200 -0.06 -9.79 8.98
CA SER A 200 -1.15 -10.47 8.29
C SER A 200 -2.06 -11.16 9.31
N SER A 201 -3.35 -10.97 9.18
CA SER A 201 -4.38 -11.60 10.01
C SER A 201 -5.26 -12.47 9.14
N THR A 202 -5.46 -13.70 9.59
CA THR A 202 -6.28 -14.71 8.91
C THR A 202 -7.12 -15.47 9.93
N PRO A 203 -8.16 -16.20 9.50
CA PRO A 203 -8.91 -17.07 10.41
C PRO A 203 -8.06 -18.12 11.15
N SER A 204 -6.91 -18.49 10.60
CA SER A 204 -5.98 -19.45 11.20
C SER A 204 -4.95 -18.82 12.14
N GLY A 205 -4.87 -17.51 12.22
CA GLY A 205 -3.99 -16.78 13.14
C GLY A 205 -3.38 -15.52 12.57
N ASN A 206 -2.57 -14.87 13.42
CA ASN A 206 -1.83 -13.65 13.11
C ASN A 206 -0.35 -13.95 12.86
N SER A 207 0.23 -13.29 11.89
CA SER A 207 1.65 -13.39 11.58
C SER A 207 2.25 -12.00 11.48
N ILE A 208 3.40 -11.81 12.10
CA ILE A 208 4.21 -10.58 11.99
C ILE A 208 5.49 -10.94 11.25
N TYR A 209 5.77 -10.19 10.21
CA TYR A 209 6.95 -10.37 9.38
C TYR A 209 7.86 -9.16 9.55
N THR A 210 9.10 -9.41 9.92
CA THR A 210 10.16 -8.40 9.94
C THR A 210 11.21 -8.83 8.92
N TYR A 211 11.60 -7.91 8.04
CA TYR A 211 12.62 -8.20 7.03
C TYR A 211 13.70 -7.13 7.04
N ASN A 212 14.92 -7.54 6.72
CA ASN A 212 16.03 -6.61 6.57
C ASN A 212 15.98 -6.01 5.16
N GLY A 213 15.73 -4.71 5.08
CA GLY A 213 15.74 -3.95 3.85
C GLY A 213 16.69 -2.77 3.94
N VAL A 214 17.12 -2.27 2.80
CA VAL A 214 17.84 -1.00 2.75
C VAL A 214 16.80 0.11 2.88
N ASN A 215 16.80 0.82 4.01
CA ASN A 215 15.86 1.88 4.28
C ASN A 215 16.34 3.20 3.67
N SER A 216 17.50 3.70 4.13
CA SER A 216 18.09 4.94 3.63
C SER A 216 19.08 4.65 2.51
N TYR A 217 18.85 5.19 1.32
CA TYR A 217 19.77 5.04 0.19
C TYR A 217 19.65 6.17 -0.81
N GLY A 218 20.79 6.47 -1.45
CA GLY A 218 20.88 7.37 -2.59
C GLY A 218 20.92 6.60 -3.90
N MET A 219 20.25 7.13 -4.94
CA MET A 219 20.22 6.53 -6.26
C MET A 219 20.44 7.59 -7.34
N VAL A 220 21.32 7.31 -8.29
CA VAL A 220 21.46 8.08 -9.52
C VAL A 220 20.75 7.35 -10.65
N ARG A 221 19.91 8.07 -11.38
CA ARG A 221 19.19 7.55 -12.54
C ARG A 221 19.46 8.41 -13.76
N ALA A 222 19.82 7.77 -14.87
CA ALA A 222 19.93 8.41 -16.18
C ALA A 222 18.90 7.77 -17.11
N ILE A 223 18.06 8.60 -17.73
CA ILE A 223 17.04 8.15 -18.69
C ILE A 223 17.30 8.88 -20.00
N TYR A 224 17.61 8.10 -21.05
CA TYR A 224 17.71 8.62 -22.41
C TYR A 224 16.54 8.11 -23.25
N ARG A 225 15.82 9.04 -23.88
CA ARG A 225 14.67 8.74 -24.74
C ARG A 225 15.11 8.79 -26.19
N PHE A 226 15.19 7.63 -26.82
CA PHE A 226 15.44 7.51 -28.25
C PHE A 226 14.15 7.81 -29.01
N ASN A 227 14.10 8.94 -29.70
CA ASN A 227 12.98 9.27 -30.59
C ASN A 227 13.21 8.64 -31.98
N ILE A 228 13.12 7.31 -32.08
CA ILE A 228 13.33 6.61 -33.35
C ILE A 228 12.06 6.69 -34.23
N PHE A 229 10.87 6.80 -33.62
CA PHE A 229 9.61 6.92 -34.34
C PHE A 229 8.70 7.93 -33.63
N GLY A 230 8.45 9.05 -34.29
CA GLY A 230 7.50 9.99 -33.71
C GLY A 230 7.07 11.08 -34.69
N SER A 231 5.77 11.06 -35.02
CA SER A 231 5.10 12.23 -35.57
C SER A 231 5.20 13.41 -34.58
N LYS A 232 5.02 14.62 -35.05
CA LYS A 232 5.04 15.82 -34.20
C LYS A 232 4.09 15.71 -33.02
N GLU A 233 2.94 15.08 -33.20
CA GLU A 233 1.90 14.82 -32.20
C GLU A 233 2.35 13.83 -31.11
N ALA A 234 3.10 12.78 -31.45
CA ALA A 234 3.65 11.85 -30.48
C ALA A 234 4.71 12.52 -29.58
N ARG A 235 5.47 13.48 -30.11
CA ARG A 235 6.45 14.27 -29.33
C ARG A 235 5.74 15.19 -28.33
N GLU A 236 4.65 15.83 -28.73
CA GLU A 236 3.83 16.69 -27.87
C GLU A 236 3.12 15.90 -26.76
N MET A 237 2.61 14.70 -27.07
CA MET A 237 2.03 13.81 -26.05
C MET A 237 3.07 13.30 -25.04
N MET A 238 4.28 12.99 -25.49
CA MET A 238 5.36 12.57 -24.59
C MET A 238 5.86 13.71 -23.70
N GLN A 239 5.94 14.95 -24.21
CA GLN A 239 6.23 16.12 -23.40
C GLN A 239 5.17 16.37 -22.34
N ARG A 240 3.89 16.26 -22.67
CA ARG A 240 2.78 16.39 -21.70
C ARG A 240 2.77 15.26 -20.66
N ARG A 241 3.10 14.01 -21.04
CA ARG A 241 3.22 12.88 -20.11
C ARG A 241 4.49 12.95 -19.24
N GLY A 242 5.57 13.47 -19.75
CA GLY A 242 6.82 13.64 -19.01
C GLY A 242 6.75 14.70 -17.91
N MET A 243 5.88 15.69 -18.05
CA MET A 243 5.64 16.72 -17.03
C MET A 243 4.61 16.34 -15.96
N GLY A 244 3.75 15.34 -16.22
CA GLY A 244 2.69 14.95 -15.30
C GLY A 244 2.95 13.67 -14.50
N GLY A 245 4.08 13.01 -14.69
CA GLY A 245 4.27 11.62 -14.27
C GLY A 245 5.18 11.34 -13.07
N MET A 246 5.71 12.34 -12.40
CA MET A 246 6.60 12.12 -11.24
C MET A 246 5.98 12.46 -9.88
N GLY A 247 4.67 12.58 -9.82
CA GLY A 247 3.93 12.80 -8.57
C GLY A 247 3.38 11.54 -7.89
N GLY A 248 3.84 10.36 -8.28
CA GLY A 248 3.45 9.09 -7.64
C GLY A 248 4.65 8.41 -7.02
N GLY A 249 4.92 8.70 -5.74
CA GLY A 249 5.75 7.84 -4.92
C GLY A 249 5.17 6.42 -4.93
N PRO A 250 5.94 5.39 -4.64
CA PRO A 250 5.46 4.02 -4.62
C PRO A 250 4.43 3.88 -3.51
N MET A 251 3.18 4.17 -3.82
CA MET A 251 2.08 3.70 -2.98
C MET A 251 2.13 2.19 -2.98
N GLY A 252 2.28 1.67 -1.79
CA GLY A 252 2.45 0.31 -1.43
C GLY A 252 1.81 -0.66 -2.42
N ARG A 253 2.62 -1.46 -3.08
CA ARG A 253 2.20 -2.74 -3.60
C ARG A 253 1.78 -3.58 -2.40
N GLY A 254 0.57 -3.29 -1.95
CA GLY A 254 -0.14 -4.17 -1.07
C GLY A 254 -0.48 -5.44 -1.83
N MET A 255 -0.08 -6.52 -1.24
CA MET A 255 -0.61 -7.88 -1.32
C MET A 255 -0.40 -8.68 -2.61
N GLY A 256 0.57 -9.54 -2.57
CA GLY A 256 0.36 -10.99 -2.51
C GLY A 256 -0.36 -11.59 -3.70
N ARG A 257 0.34 -11.78 -4.81
CA ARG A 257 0.13 -13.00 -5.58
C ARG A 257 1.15 -14.01 -5.08
N GLY A 258 0.67 -14.99 -4.31
CA GLY A 258 1.39 -16.21 -4.04
C GLY A 258 1.85 -16.85 -5.34
N PRO A 259 2.98 -17.59 -5.36
CA PRO A 259 3.46 -18.28 -6.55
C PRO A 259 2.45 -19.37 -6.91
N GLY A 260 1.73 -19.18 -8.01
CA GLY A 260 0.98 -20.23 -8.65
C GLY A 260 1.98 -21.28 -9.15
N MET A 261 1.93 -22.45 -8.56
CA MET A 261 2.61 -23.64 -9.08
C MET A 261 2.06 -23.94 -10.47
N GLY A 262 2.88 -23.67 -11.49
CA GLY A 262 2.64 -24.12 -12.85
C GLY A 262 2.73 -25.64 -12.91
N GLY A 263 1.59 -26.31 -13.07
CA GLY A 263 1.52 -27.72 -13.40
C GLY A 263 2.10 -27.94 -14.78
N ARG A 264 3.22 -28.68 -14.87
CA ARG A 264 3.67 -29.30 -16.11
C ARG A 264 2.73 -30.45 -16.42
N ARG A 265 2.14 -30.42 -17.61
CA ARG A 265 1.54 -31.61 -18.24
C ARG A 265 2.67 -32.48 -18.81
N PHE A 266 2.62 -33.75 -18.48
CA PHE A 266 2.98 -34.84 -19.35
C PHE A 266 1.74 -35.63 -19.67
#